data_f48cf1bd60d703756121c10841378881
#
_entry.id   f48cf1bd60d703756121c10841378881
#
_cell.length_a   1.000
_cell.length_b   1.000
_cell.length_c   1.000
_cell.angle_alpha   90.00
_cell.angle_beta   90.00
_cell.angle_gamma   90.00
#
_symmetry.space_group_name_H-M   'P 1'
#
loop_
_entity.id
_entity.type
_entity.pdbx_description
1 polymer ?
#
loop_
_entity_poly.entity_id
_entity_poly.type
_entity_poly.pdbx_seq_one_letter_code
_entity_poly.pdbx_strand_id
1 'polypeptide(L)'
;MNNPYEVLGVNPNSTQKEIKSAYRKLAKKYHPDLNGGSEEAAEKLKKINEAFSIIGDEENRSKYDRYGEAAFDPNSGFGGFTGGMGDVFSDIFSSFFGGQSQRNPHAPRKGSDIQIKLNISFKDAVTGVEKEVQFRRRTKCNICDGSGSKPGTSKKTCHTCHGSGRVTTTQNTPFGAFSQTSTCPTCQGSGEEIEEKCNNCHGSGYINQSAKLKVKIPAGINTDDIIPIRGEGNSGENGGPSGDVFIVIEVEEHEIFKRFGNDIYYELPISFVTATLGNKIQVPTLTGTKEFEIPAGTQADERFKLKGEGMRDVRSNRYGDLIFDVKIIVPKKINEHQKELLRKFEDESEEDGKDEKSFFEKLKDFFN
;
A
#
# COMPACT_ATOMS: atom_id res chain seq x y z
N MET A 1 21.67 11.02 -36.91
CA MET A 1 21.44 9.94 -35.90
C MET A 1 22.39 8.80 -36.18
N ASN A 2 22.85 8.04 -35.15
CA ASN A 2 23.66 6.85 -35.38
C ASN A 2 22.75 5.71 -35.87
N ASN A 3 23.23 4.90 -36.81
CA ASN A 3 22.48 3.76 -37.36
C ASN A 3 21.93 2.87 -36.22
N PRO A 4 20.60 2.68 -36.13
CA PRO A 4 19.98 1.93 -35.01
C PRO A 4 20.44 0.47 -34.89
N TYR A 5 20.84 -0.14 -35.99
CA TYR A 5 21.45 -1.49 -35.98
C TYR A 5 22.80 -1.51 -35.33
N GLU A 6 23.64 -0.50 -35.58
CA GLU A 6 24.95 -0.34 -34.94
C GLU A 6 24.84 -0.03 -33.45
N VAL A 7 23.88 0.83 -33.07
CA VAL A 7 23.63 1.18 -31.67
C VAL A 7 23.21 -0.04 -30.86
N LEU A 8 22.39 -0.93 -31.41
CA LEU A 8 21.99 -2.18 -30.76
C LEU A 8 23.02 -3.32 -30.94
N GLY A 9 24.04 -3.13 -31.80
CA GLY A 9 25.06 -4.13 -32.09
C GLY A 9 24.50 -5.37 -32.82
N VAL A 10 23.53 -5.17 -33.70
CA VAL A 10 22.89 -6.23 -34.48
C VAL A 10 23.07 -6.02 -35.98
N ASN A 11 22.98 -7.09 -36.77
CA ASN A 11 23.05 -7.00 -38.22
C ASN A 11 21.70 -6.53 -38.81
N PRO A 12 21.67 -5.75 -39.90
CA PRO A 12 20.43 -5.39 -40.60
C PRO A 12 19.54 -6.61 -41.02
N ASN A 13 20.11 -7.79 -41.12
CA ASN A 13 19.37 -9.02 -41.40
C ASN A 13 18.94 -9.81 -40.15
N SER A 14 19.19 -9.29 -38.95
CA SER A 14 18.82 -9.96 -37.71
C SER A 14 17.31 -10.07 -37.54
N THR A 15 16.87 -11.16 -36.92
CA THR A 15 15.46 -11.40 -36.62
C THR A 15 14.98 -10.46 -35.52
N GLN A 16 13.68 -10.20 -35.46
CA GLN A 16 13.05 -9.40 -34.38
C GLN A 16 13.35 -9.95 -32.99
N LYS A 17 13.49 -11.26 -32.87
CA LYS A 17 13.85 -11.92 -31.60
C LYS A 17 15.27 -11.59 -31.15
N GLU A 18 16.20 -11.50 -32.09
CA GLU A 18 17.61 -11.12 -31.83
C GLU A 18 17.71 -9.64 -31.45
N ILE A 19 16.99 -8.74 -32.15
CA ILE A 19 16.92 -7.33 -31.84
C ILE A 19 16.40 -7.11 -30.41
N LYS A 20 15.27 -7.76 -30.05
CA LYS A 20 14.71 -7.69 -28.68
C LYS A 20 15.66 -8.27 -27.63
N SER A 21 16.42 -9.31 -27.96
CA SER A 21 17.41 -9.90 -27.07
C SER A 21 18.61 -8.96 -26.83
N ALA A 22 19.13 -8.35 -27.91
CA ALA A 22 20.21 -7.38 -27.83
C ALA A 22 19.82 -6.15 -26.99
N TYR A 23 18.63 -5.60 -27.26
CA TYR A 23 18.08 -4.50 -26.47
C TYR A 23 18.03 -4.83 -24.96
N ARG A 24 17.47 -5.99 -24.56
CA ARG A 24 17.39 -6.38 -23.16
C ARG A 24 18.76 -6.49 -22.48
N LYS A 25 19.75 -7.00 -23.20
CA LYS A 25 21.13 -7.09 -22.68
C LYS A 25 21.74 -5.71 -22.46
N LEU A 26 21.59 -4.81 -23.43
CA LEU A 26 22.14 -3.45 -23.35
C LEU A 26 21.39 -2.60 -22.31
N ALA A 27 20.07 -2.69 -22.27
CA ALA A 27 19.25 -1.99 -21.28
C ALA A 27 19.59 -2.40 -19.84
N LYS A 28 19.81 -3.71 -19.60
CA LYS A 28 20.27 -4.20 -18.30
C LYS A 28 21.68 -3.73 -17.98
N LYS A 29 22.59 -3.69 -18.96
CA LYS A 29 23.98 -3.26 -18.77
C LYS A 29 24.10 -1.78 -18.39
N TYR A 30 23.25 -0.92 -18.99
CA TYR A 30 23.27 0.53 -18.78
C TYR A 30 22.12 1.05 -17.91
N HIS A 31 21.49 0.15 -17.13
CA HIS A 31 20.41 0.56 -16.21
C HIS A 31 20.94 1.51 -15.12
N PRO A 32 20.23 2.62 -14.79
CA PRO A 32 20.68 3.58 -13.78
C PRO A 32 20.99 2.95 -12.42
N ASP A 33 20.17 2.01 -11.96
CA ASP A 33 20.35 1.34 -10.67
C ASP A 33 21.61 0.47 -10.59
N LEU A 34 22.09 -0.04 -11.75
CA LEU A 34 23.29 -0.87 -11.81
C LEU A 34 24.56 -0.06 -12.06
N ASN A 35 24.42 1.22 -12.45
CA ASN A 35 25.55 2.09 -12.79
C ASN A 35 25.63 3.32 -11.87
N GLY A 36 25.02 3.29 -10.69
CA GLY A 36 25.14 4.36 -9.69
C GLY A 36 24.69 5.73 -10.15
N GLY A 37 23.77 5.82 -11.13
CA GLY A 37 23.27 7.08 -11.67
C GLY A 37 24.25 7.80 -12.63
N SER A 38 25.25 7.12 -13.18
CA SER A 38 26.23 7.68 -14.11
C SER A 38 25.54 8.32 -15.32
N GLU A 39 25.87 9.58 -15.59
CA GLU A 39 25.34 10.36 -16.72
C GLU A 39 25.70 9.73 -18.07
N GLU A 40 26.90 9.16 -18.19
CA GLU A 40 27.33 8.43 -19.39
C GLU A 40 26.48 7.16 -19.65
N ALA A 41 26.08 6.44 -18.59
CA ALA A 41 25.22 5.26 -18.71
C ALA A 41 23.81 5.67 -19.13
N ALA A 42 23.30 6.79 -18.60
CA ALA A 42 21.99 7.34 -18.96
C ALA A 42 21.96 7.80 -20.43
N GLU A 43 22.99 8.47 -20.93
CA GLU A 43 23.10 8.86 -22.35
C GLU A 43 23.16 7.64 -23.29
N LYS A 44 23.91 6.60 -22.91
CA LYS A 44 23.98 5.37 -23.70
C LYS A 44 22.63 4.65 -23.71
N LEU A 45 21.97 4.57 -22.58
CA LEU A 45 20.63 3.96 -22.47
C LEU A 45 19.60 4.73 -23.32
N LYS A 46 19.69 6.06 -23.36
CA LYS A 46 18.85 6.90 -24.22
C LYS A 46 19.01 6.54 -25.69
N LYS A 47 20.25 6.46 -26.20
CA LYS A 47 20.54 6.06 -27.58
C LYS A 47 20.05 4.65 -27.91
N ILE A 48 20.19 3.72 -26.96
CA ILE A 48 19.70 2.34 -27.08
C ILE A 48 18.17 2.30 -27.18
N ASN A 49 17.46 3.11 -26.38
CA ASN A 49 16.01 3.19 -26.41
C ASN A 49 15.51 3.83 -27.73
N GLU A 50 16.19 4.88 -28.20
CA GLU A 50 15.89 5.50 -29.51
C GLU A 50 16.07 4.49 -30.66
N ALA A 51 17.18 3.78 -30.69
CA ALA A 51 17.42 2.74 -31.70
C ALA A 51 16.36 1.63 -31.66
N PHE A 52 15.99 1.18 -30.48
CA PHE A 52 14.97 0.15 -30.32
C PHE A 52 13.56 0.64 -30.70
N SER A 53 13.22 1.91 -30.53
CA SER A 53 11.94 2.47 -30.98
C SER A 53 11.78 2.45 -32.50
N ILE A 54 12.89 2.51 -33.24
CA ILE A 54 12.92 2.48 -34.70
C ILE A 54 12.84 1.04 -35.22
N ILE A 55 13.67 0.12 -34.71
CA ILE A 55 13.79 -1.24 -35.29
C ILE A 55 13.22 -2.35 -34.40
N GLY A 56 12.67 -2.03 -33.24
CA GLY A 56 12.10 -2.98 -32.29
C GLY A 56 10.74 -3.53 -32.67
N ASP A 57 10.03 -2.85 -33.57
CA ASP A 57 8.78 -3.25 -34.16
C ASP A 57 8.96 -3.49 -35.67
N GLU A 58 8.27 -4.49 -36.24
CA GLU A 58 8.45 -4.93 -37.62
C GLU A 58 7.95 -3.88 -38.63
N GLU A 59 6.90 -3.17 -38.31
CA GLU A 59 6.34 -2.10 -39.16
C GLU A 59 7.29 -0.87 -39.19
N ASN A 60 7.79 -0.45 -38.05
CA ASN A 60 8.72 0.68 -37.96
C ASN A 60 10.06 0.37 -38.61
N ARG A 61 10.57 -0.85 -38.41
CA ARG A 61 11.77 -1.33 -39.07
C ARG A 61 11.62 -1.30 -40.59
N SER A 62 10.49 -1.77 -41.09
CA SER A 62 10.20 -1.76 -42.53
C SER A 62 10.14 -0.34 -43.12
N LYS A 63 9.63 0.63 -42.33
CA LYS A 63 9.66 2.05 -42.71
C LYS A 63 11.09 2.61 -42.70
N TYR A 64 11.89 2.27 -41.68
CA TYR A 64 13.29 2.68 -41.61
C TYR A 64 14.13 2.08 -42.74
N ASP A 65 13.93 0.82 -43.05
CA ASP A 65 14.67 0.13 -44.13
C ASP A 65 14.33 0.68 -45.50
N ARG A 66 13.11 1.24 -45.72
CA ARG A 66 12.69 1.83 -46.99
C ARG A 66 13.03 3.32 -47.16
N TYR A 67 12.91 4.10 -46.07
CA TYR A 67 12.93 5.56 -46.18
C TYR A 67 14.09 6.17 -45.33
N GLY A 68 14.86 5.36 -44.64
CA GLY A 68 15.96 5.81 -43.79
C GLY A 68 15.52 6.67 -42.62
N GLU A 69 16.41 7.52 -42.16
CA GLU A 69 16.18 8.47 -41.05
C GLU A 69 15.07 9.48 -41.37
N ALA A 70 14.85 9.82 -42.63
CA ALA A 70 13.83 10.79 -43.02
C ALA A 70 12.39 10.40 -42.65
N ALA A 71 12.13 9.10 -42.45
CA ALA A 71 10.83 8.63 -42.01
C ALA A 71 10.48 8.98 -40.55
N PHE A 72 11.49 9.35 -39.75
CA PHE A 72 11.36 9.61 -38.32
C PHE A 72 11.78 11.06 -37.95
N ASP A 73 12.00 11.93 -38.92
CA ASP A 73 12.31 13.34 -38.70
C ASP A 73 11.01 14.12 -38.46
N PRO A 74 10.82 14.75 -37.29
CA PRO A 74 9.62 15.55 -36.98
C PRO A 74 9.34 16.68 -37.96
N ASN A 75 10.35 17.14 -38.72
CA ASN A 75 10.24 18.25 -39.66
C ASN A 75 9.92 17.81 -41.08
N SER A 76 9.90 16.54 -41.39
CA SER A 76 9.77 16.04 -42.77
C SER A 76 8.32 15.89 -43.28
N GLY A 77 7.32 16.48 -42.65
CA GLY A 77 5.96 16.61 -43.18
C GLY A 77 5.18 15.29 -43.40
N PHE A 78 5.75 14.15 -43.07
CA PHE A 78 5.12 12.83 -43.16
C PHE A 78 4.39 12.48 -41.87
N GLY A 79 3.34 13.24 -41.59
CA GLY A 79 2.46 13.09 -40.40
C GLY A 79 1.63 11.82 -40.45
N GLY A 80 2.18 10.69 -40.08
CA GLY A 80 1.48 9.41 -40.12
C GLY A 80 1.84 8.45 -38.97
N PHE A 81 2.14 8.97 -37.77
CA PHE A 81 2.41 8.11 -36.61
C PHE A 81 1.20 8.05 -35.66
N THR A 82 0.07 7.55 -36.18
CA THR A 82 -1.13 7.25 -35.39
C THR A 82 -1.59 5.82 -35.73
N GLY A 83 -1.07 4.83 -35.03
CA GLY A 83 -1.49 3.44 -35.19
C GLY A 83 -0.97 2.50 -34.12
N GLY A 84 -1.69 2.38 -33.03
CA GLY A 84 -1.85 1.13 -32.30
C GLY A 84 -0.86 0.74 -31.18
N MET A 85 0.29 1.39 -30.99
CA MET A 85 1.22 1.06 -29.89
C MET A 85 1.92 2.30 -29.30
N GLY A 86 1.46 3.48 -29.72
CA GLY A 86 1.96 4.79 -29.32
C GLY A 86 1.61 5.20 -27.90
N ASP A 87 0.55 4.67 -27.30
CA ASP A 87 0.07 5.16 -26.02
C ASP A 87 1.01 4.82 -24.85
N VAL A 88 1.62 3.64 -24.85
CA VAL A 88 2.52 3.24 -23.76
C VAL A 88 3.91 3.90 -23.88
N PHE A 89 4.39 4.14 -25.11
CA PHE A 89 5.67 4.84 -25.34
C PHE A 89 5.51 6.36 -25.30
N SER A 90 4.37 6.88 -25.73
CA SER A 90 4.04 8.31 -25.62
C SER A 90 3.98 8.77 -24.16
N ASP A 91 3.43 7.97 -23.27
CA ASP A 91 3.37 8.28 -21.84
C ASP A 91 4.72 8.22 -21.14
N ILE A 92 5.59 7.28 -21.52
CA ILE A 92 6.96 7.18 -20.99
C ILE A 92 7.86 8.27 -21.58
N PHE A 93 7.71 8.55 -22.89
CA PHE A 93 8.51 9.58 -23.57
C PHE A 93 8.09 10.99 -23.19
N SER A 94 6.79 11.25 -23.02
CA SER A 94 6.28 12.55 -22.56
C SER A 94 6.57 12.80 -21.06
N SER A 95 6.66 11.77 -20.26
CA SER A 95 7.10 11.87 -18.85
C SER A 95 8.58 12.23 -18.72
N PHE A 96 9.43 11.75 -19.65
CA PHE A 96 10.88 11.91 -19.55
C PHE A 96 11.40 13.14 -20.32
N PHE A 97 10.70 13.59 -21.36
CA PHE A 97 11.12 14.70 -22.24
C PHE A 97 10.37 16.01 -22.05
N GLY A 98 9.58 16.18 -20.96
CA GLY A 98 9.00 17.48 -20.61
C GLY A 98 7.99 18.02 -21.63
N GLY A 99 7.44 17.20 -22.48
CA GLY A 99 6.27 17.50 -23.27
C GLY A 99 5.06 17.54 -22.36
N GLN A 100 4.66 18.72 -21.91
CA GLN A 100 3.44 18.97 -21.17
C GLN A 100 2.26 18.47 -22.01
N SER A 101 1.87 17.20 -21.78
CA SER A 101 0.69 16.64 -22.45
C SER A 101 -0.45 17.64 -22.18
N GLN A 102 -1.04 18.13 -23.25
CA GLN A 102 -2.20 19.03 -23.22
C GLN A 102 -3.35 18.26 -22.51
N ARG A 103 -3.37 18.29 -21.17
CA ARG A 103 -4.47 17.71 -20.40
C ARG A 103 -5.74 18.44 -20.80
N ASN A 104 -6.62 17.73 -21.48
CA ASN A 104 -7.94 18.25 -21.80
C ASN A 104 -8.65 18.58 -20.47
N PRO A 105 -8.95 19.86 -20.17
CA PRO A 105 -9.57 20.26 -18.92
C PRO A 105 -10.96 19.63 -18.72
N HIS A 106 -11.59 19.20 -19.81
CA HIS A 106 -12.92 18.56 -19.79
C HIS A 106 -12.86 17.02 -19.78
N ALA A 107 -11.69 16.40 -19.74
CA ALA A 107 -11.59 14.95 -19.67
C ALA A 107 -12.17 14.42 -18.33
N PRO A 108 -12.92 13.30 -18.37
CA PRO A 108 -13.41 12.66 -17.15
C PRO A 108 -12.24 12.31 -16.23
N ARG A 109 -12.36 12.66 -14.95
CA ARG A 109 -11.34 12.37 -13.93
C ARG A 109 -11.96 11.56 -12.80
N LYS A 110 -11.28 10.48 -12.42
CA LYS A 110 -11.66 9.70 -11.23
C LYS A 110 -11.58 10.61 -9.99
N GLY A 111 -12.55 10.47 -9.09
CA GLY A 111 -12.53 11.12 -7.78
C GLY A 111 -11.37 10.59 -6.94
N SER A 112 -10.93 11.40 -6.00
CA SER A 112 -9.89 10.98 -5.06
C SER A 112 -10.41 9.93 -4.11
N ASP A 113 -9.55 9.00 -3.75
CA ASP A 113 -9.84 7.97 -2.77
C ASP A 113 -9.82 8.55 -1.35
N ILE A 114 -10.50 7.88 -0.42
CA ILE A 114 -10.59 8.29 0.99
C ILE A 114 -10.02 7.16 1.83
N GLN A 115 -9.13 7.50 2.75
CA GLN A 115 -8.60 6.55 3.73
C GLN A 115 -9.18 6.86 5.11
N ILE A 116 -9.66 5.82 5.80
CA ILE A 116 -10.27 5.92 7.13
C ILE A 116 -9.60 4.89 8.02
N LYS A 117 -9.14 5.30 9.20
CA LYS A 117 -8.70 4.38 10.25
C LYS A 117 -9.89 3.95 11.08
N LEU A 118 -10.00 2.65 11.33
CA LEU A 118 -11.06 2.06 12.13
C LEU A 118 -10.46 1.21 13.24
N ASN A 119 -10.66 1.66 14.49
CA ASN A 119 -10.23 0.93 15.67
C ASN A 119 -11.26 -0.15 16.00
N ILE A 120 -10.77 -1.35 16.23
CA ILE A 120 -11.57 -2.50 16.64
C ILE A 120 -10.95 -3.16 17.88
N SER A 121 -11.79 -3.73 18.73
CA SER A 121 -11.29 -4.50 19.86
C SER A 121 -10.63 -5.80 19.39
N PHE A 122 -9.72 -6.32 20.20
CA PHE A 122 -9.10 -7.63 19.95
C PHE A 122 -10.17 -8.73 19.79
N LYS A 123 -11.24 -8.68 20.58
CA LYS A 123 -12.39 -9.62 20.50
C LYS A 123 -13.10 -9.52 19.15
N ASP A 124 -13.31 -8.30 18.63
CA ASP A 124 -13.90 -8.08 17.30
C ASP A 124 -13.02 -8.69 16.20
N ALA A 125 -11.69 -8.59 16.35
CA ALA A 125 -10.75 -9.18 15.40
C ALA A 125 -10.77 -10.73 15.46
N VAL A 126 -11.03 -11.33 16.63
CA VAL A 126 -11.18 -12.79 16.78
C VAL A 126 -12.45 -13.30 16.10
N THR A 127 -13.59 -12.67 16.37
CA THR A 127 -14.92 -13.17 15.96
C THR A 127 -15.37 -12.66 14.61
N GLY A 128 -14.79 -11.54 14.14
CA GLY A 128 -15.33 -10.72 13.07
C GLY A 128 -16.53 -9.91 13.53
N VAL A 129 -16.78 -8.79 12.90
CA VAL A 129 -17.86 -7.87 13.28
C VAL A 129 -18.32 -7.05 12.08
N GLU A 130 -19.58 -6.59 12.12
CA GLU A 130 -20.05 -5.52 11.23
C GLU A 130 -20.08 -4.19 12.00
N LYS A 131 -19.36 -3.17 11.48
CA LYS A 131 -19.36 -1.83 12.06
C LYS A 131 -19.87 -0.80 11.05
N GLU A 132 -20.60 0.19 11.54
CA GLU A 132 -20.99 1.36 10.76
C GLU A 132 -19.92 2.43 10.90
N VAL A 133 -19.34 2.84 9.75
CA VAL A 133 -18.33 3.90 9.69
C VAL A 133 -18.96 5.15 9.10
N GLN A 134 -18.77 6.27 9.77
CA GLN A 134 -19.28 7.57 9.35
C GLN A 134 -18.11 8.44 8.88
N PHE A 135 -18.22 8.99 7.67
CA PHE A 135 -17.17 9.83 7.08
C PHE A 135 -17.75 10.90 6.18
N ARG A 136 -16.94 11.85 5.77
CA ARG A 136 -17.33 12.90 4.84
C ARG A 136 -16.73 12.62 3.48
N ARG A 137 -17.55 12.80 2.44
CA ARG A 137 -17.11 12.70 1.05
C ARG A 137 -17.64 13.86 0.22
N ARG A 138 -16.91 14.22 -0.81
CA ARG A 138 -17.34 15.17 -1.83
C ARG A 138 -18.27 14.46 -2.82
N THR A 139 -19.50 14.92 -2.90
CA THR A 139 -20.52 14.38 -3.81
C THR A 139 -20.96 15.44 -4.79
N LYS A 140 -21.52 15.03 -5.93
CA LYS A 140 -22.16 15.99 -6.84
C LYS A 140 -23.29 16.73 -6.11
N CYS A 141 -23.40 18.03 -6.36
CA CYS A 141 -24.48 18.83 -5.82
C CYS A 141 -25.81 18.36 -6.40
N ASN A 142 -26.74 17.97 -5.53
CA ASN A 142 -28.05 17.47 -5.91
C ASN A 142 -28.99 18.54 -6.52
N ILE A 143 -28.67 19.82 -6.36
CA ILE A 143 -29.49 20.94 -6.90
C ILE A 143 -29.11 21.27 -8.35
N CYS A 144 -27.81 21.26 -8.67
CA CYS A 144 -27.31 21.61 -10.00
C CYS A 144 -26.70 20.43 -10.76
N ASP A 145 -26.78 19.22 -10.21
CA ASP A 145 -26.27 17.97 -10.78
C ASP A 145 -24.80 18.05 -11.26
N GLY A 146 -23.98 18.78 -10.48
CA GLY A 146 -22.55 18.94 -10.76
C GLY A 146 -22.21 20.07 -11.73
N SER A 147 -23.16 20.79 -12.29
CA SER A 147 -22.90 21.90 -13.22
C SER A 147 -22.29 23.13 -12.54
N GLY A 148 -22.59 23.35 -11.27
CA GLY A 148 -22.22 24.57 -10.55
C GLY A 148 -23.12 25.77 -10.85
N SER A 149 -23.93 25.70 -11.90
CA SER A 149 -24.86 26.76 -12.30
C SER A 149 -26.21 26.64 -11.56
N LYS A 150 -26.86 27.74 -11.35
CA LYS A 150 -28.23 27.77 -10.81
C LYS A 150 -29.17 27.00 -11.76
N PRO A 151 -30.08 26.17 -11.26
CA PRO A 151 -31.09 25.50 -12.10
C PRO A 151 -31.81 26.46 -13.03
N GLY A 152 -31.89 26.12 -14.32
CA GLY A 152 -32.48 26.98 -15.36
C GLY A 152 -31.52 27.97 -16.00
N THR A 153 -30.27 28.07 -15.55
CA THR A 153 -29.20 28.86 -16.21
C THR A 153 -28.14 27.93 -16.84
N SER A 154 -27.55 28.40 -17.93
CA SER A 154 -26.49 27.66 -18.63
C SER A 154 -25.13 28.28 -18.39
N LYS A 155 -24.09 27.47 -18.57
CA LYS A 155 -22.73 27.99 -18.64
C LYS A 155 -22.51 28.64 -20.00
N LYS A 156 -21.70 29.71 -20.04
CA LYS A 156 -21.27 30.36 -21.27
C LYS A 156 -19.79 30.08 -21.53
N THR A 157 -19.41 30.08 -22.79
CA THR A 157 -18.00 30.02 -23.16
C THR A 157 -17.27 31.23 -22.58
N CYS A 158 -16.15 31.00 -21.91
CA CYS A 158 -15.35 32.07 -21.29
C CYS A 158 -14.92 33.11 -22.34
N HIS A 159 -15.26 34.33 -22.11
CA HIS A 159 -14.97 35.44 -23.03
C HIS A 159 -13.47 35.73 -23.16
N THR A 160 -12.66 35.45 -22.13
CA THR A 160 -11.21 35.72 -22.11
C THR A 160 -10.40 34.66 -22.86
N CYS A 161 -10.74 33.38 -22.75
CA CYS A 161 -9.97 32.32 -23.39
C CYS A 161 -10.72 31.59 -24.52
N HIS A 162 -11.92 32.00 -24.82
CA HIS A 162 -12.78 31.42 -25.88
C HIS A 162 -12.90 29.91 -25.80
N GLY A 163 -13.03 29.37 -24.56
CA GLY A 163 -13.21 27.95 -24.30
C GLY A 163 -11.90 27.17 -24.10
N SER A 164 -10.73 27.75 -24.37
CA SER A 164 -9.45 27.01 -24.27
C SER A 164 -8.98 26.75 -22.82
N GLY A 165 -9.52 27.46 -21.85
CA GLY A 165 -9.10 27.39 -20.44
C GLY A 165 -7.73 28.01 -20.16
N ARG A 166 -7.04 28.53 -21.20
CA ARG A 166 -5.67 29.10 -21.08
C ARG A 166 -5.59 30.40 -21.85
N VAL A 167 -4.66 31.28 -21.43
CA VAL A 167 -4.31 32.50 -22.13
C VAL A 167 -2.82 32.51 -22.41
N THR A 168 -2.44 32.84 -23.62
CA THR A 168 -1.05 32.98 -24.02
C THR A 168 -0.70 34.46 -24.07
N THR A 169 0.26 34.86 -23.25
CA THR A 169 0.78 36.23 -23.22
C THR A 169 2.12 36.22 -23.92
N THR A 170 2.25 37.00 -24.99
CA THR A 170 3.50 37.17 -25.69
C THR A 170 4.18 38.43 -25.19
N GLN A 171 5.38 38.32 -24.65
CA GLN A 171 6.23 39.43 -24.26
C GLN A 171 7.37 39.59 -25.27
N ASN A 172 7.49 40.76 -25.87
CA ASN A 172 8.61 41.09 -26.73
C ASN A 172 9.80 41.51 -25.84
N THR A 173 10.84 40.71 -25.86
CA THR A 173 12.11 41.06 -25.19
C THR A 173 13.17 41.45 -26.23
N PRO A 174 14.26 42.11 -25.83
CA PRO A 174 15.38 42.45 -26.75
C PRO A 174 16.00 41.22 -27.41
N PHE A 175 15.74 40.02 -26.90
CA PHE A 175 16.26 38.74 -27.40
C PHE A 175 15.22 37.92 -28.19
N GLY A 176 14.04 38.49 -28.47
CA GLY A 176 12.96 37.81 -29.21
C GLY A 176 11.63 37.83 -28.49
N ALA A 177 10.59 37.38 -29.20
CA ALA A 177 9.25 37.21 -28.62
C ALA A 177 9.16 35.93 -27.77
N PHE A 178 8.87 36.08 -26.49
CA PHE A 178 8.66 34.97 -25.56
C PHE A 178 7.16 34.80 -25.31
N SER A 179 6.62 33.64 -25.61
CA SER A 179 5.21 33.28 -25.37
C SER A 179 5.08 32.44 -24.14
N GLN A 180 4.35 32.88 -23.13
CA GLN A 180 4.03 32.18 -21.92
C GLN A 180 2.54 31.83 -21.88
N THR A 181 2.22 30.56 -21.76
CA THR A 181 0.84 30.09 -21.59
C THR A 181 0.53 29.89 -20.11
N SER A 182 -0.51 30.56 -19.61
CA SER A 182 -0.98 30.50 -18.24
C SER A 182 -2.44 30.04 -18.19
N THR A 183 -2.88 29.54 -17.03
CA THR A 183 -4.30 29.24 -16.79
C THR A 183 -5.12 30.53 -16.88
N CYS A 184 -6.24 30.47 -17.58
CA CYS A 184 -7.12 31.63 -17.72
C CYS A 184 -7.61 32.11 -16.35
N PRO A 185 -7.37 33.37 -15.93
CA PRO A 185 -7.74 33.86 -14.62
C PRO A 185 -9.26 33.96 -14.43
N THR A 186 -10.02 34.15 -15.49
CA THR A 186 -11.48 34.33 -15.47
C THR A 186 -12.18 33.01 -15.20
N CYS A 187 -11.87 31.94 -15.94
CA CYS A 187 -12.53 30.64 -15.81
C CYS A 187 -11.71 29.61 -15.02
N GLN A 188 -10.53 29.99 -14.54
CA GLN A 188 -9.62 29.12 -13.78
C GLN A 188 -9.36 27.76 -14.46
N GLY A 189 -9.29 27.77 -15.80
CA GLY A 189 -8.98 26.58 -16.58
C GLY A 189 -10.19 25.79 -17.08
N SER A 190 -11.42 26.11 -16.65
CA SER A 190 -12.65 25.40 -17.06
C SER A 190 -13.07 25.71 -18.51
N GLY A 191 -12.63 26.81 -19.09
CA GLY A 191 -13.09 27.26 -20.41
C GLY A 191 -14.52 27.82 -20.42
N GLU A 192 -15.25 27.73 -19.32
CA GLU A 192 -16.65 28.12 -19.18
C GLU A 192 -16.85 29.11 -18.04
N GLU A 193 -17.79 30.03 -18.19
CA GLU A 193 -18.22 30.96 -17.15
C GLU A 193 -19.64 30.64 -16.68
N ILE A 194 -19.85 30.71 -15.38
CA ILE A 194 -21.15 30.53 -14.74
C ILE A 194 -21.74 31.90 -14.49
N GLU A 195 -22.88 32.22 -15.15
CA GLU A 195 -23.57 33.50 -14.96
C GLU A 195 -24.17 33.61 -13.55
N GLU A 196 -24.96 32.61 -13.17
CA GLU A 196 -25.51 32.52 -11.83
C GLU A 196 -25.07 31.26 -11.14
N LYS A 197 -24.34 31.43 -10.04
CA LYS A 197 -23.84 30.30 -9.24
C LYS A 197 -24.97 29.60 -8.50
N CYS A 198 -24.89 28.29 -8.46
CA CYS A 198 -25.82 27.50 -7.62
C CYS A 198 -25.67 27.87 -6.14
N ASN A 199 -26.77 28.17 -5.49
CA ASN A 199 -26.80 28.64 -4.10
C ASN A 199 -26.31 27.58 -3.11
N ASN A 200 -26.38 26.28 -3.43
CA ASN A 200 -26.01 25.20 -2.56
C ASN A 200 -24.51 24.88 -2.61
N CYS A 201 -23.91 24.89 -3.79
CA CYS A 201 -22.50 24.57 -3.97
C CYS A 201 -21.61 25.78 -4.31
N HIS A 202 -22.21 26.97 -4.41
CA HIS A 202 -21.52 28.24 -4.69
C HIS A 202 -20.64 28.23 -5.95
N GLY A 203 -21.08 27.48 -6.97
CA GLY A 203 -20.38 27.37 -8.26
C GLY A 203 -19.43 26.18 -8.37
N SER A 204 -19.13 25.46 -7.29
CA SER A 204 -18.19 24.33 -7.32
C SER A 204 -18.74 23.07 -8.02
N GLY A 205 -20.07 22.92 -8.10
CA GLY A 205 -20.73 21.72 -8.59
C GLY A 205 -20.75 20.57 -7.59
N TYR A 206 -20.05 20.67 -6.46
CA TYR A 206 -19.88 19.62 -5.46
C TYR A 206 -20.19 20.12 -4.05
N ILE A 207 -20.61 19.20 -3.18
CA ILE A 207 -20.88 19.44 -1.76
C ILE A 207 -20.18 18.37 -0.91
N ASN A 208 -19.81 18.72 0.31
CA ASN A 208 -19.35 17.76 1.30
C ASN A 208 -20.56 17.17 2.02
N GLN A 209 -20.76 15.87 1.90
CA GLN A 209 -21.84 15.14 2.51
C GLN A 209 -21.31 14.08 3.47
N SER A 210 -21.98 13.94 4.63
CA SER A 210 -21.73 12.81 5.54
C SER A 210 -22.35 11.55 4.96
N ALA A 211 -21.55 10.50 4.86
CA ALA A 211 -21.96 9.17 4.42
C ALA A 211 -21.79 8.17 5.56
N LYS A 212 -22.65 7.16 5.58
CA LYS A 212 -22.58 6.03 6.51
C LYS A 212 -22.40 4.76 5.71
N LEU A 213 -21.45 3.93 6.12
CA LEU A 213 -21.11 2.72 5.43
C LEU A 213 -21.04 1.55 6.42
N LYS A 214 -21.74 0.47 6.12
CA LYS A 214 -21.62 -0.77 6.88
C LYS A 214 -20.45 -1.59 6.33
N VAL A 215 -19.50 -1.89 7.19
CA VAL A 215 -18.26 -2.59 6.86
C VAL A 215 -18.25 -3.92 7.57
N LYS A 216 -18.15 -4.98 6.80
CA LYS A 216 -17.98 -6.33 7.33
C LYS A 216 -16.50 -6.61 7.53
N ILE A 217 -16.09 -6.78 8.76
CA ILE A 217 -14.71 -7.08 9.17
C ILE A 217 -14.62 -8.59 9.38
N PRO A 218 -13.78 -9.29 8.60
CA PRO A 218 -13.64 -10.73 8.75
C PRO A 218 -12.90 -11.10 10.04
N ALA A 219 -13.21 -12.29 10.57
CA ALA A 219 -12.46 -12.86 11.68
C ALA A 219 -11.00 -13.14 11.28
N GLY A 220 -10.07 -12.82 12.16
CA GLY A 220 -8.63 -13.01 11.93
C GLY A 220 -7.90 -11.82 11.34
N ILE A 221 -8.59 -10.71 11.08
CA ILE A 221 -7.98 -9.49 10.52
C ILE A 221 -6.81 -8.98 11.38
N ASN A 222 -5.79 -8.42 10.74
CA ASN A 222 -4.61 -7.84 11.41
C ASN A 222 -4.70 -6.32 11.47
N THR A 223 -3.90 -5.73 12.35
CA THR A 223 -3.58 -4.30 12.27
C THR A 223 -2.91 -4.01 10.93
N ASP A 224 -3.21 -2.83 10.36
CA ASP A 224 -2.79 -2.34 9.04
C ASP A 224 -3.40 -3.11 7.84
N ASP A 225 -4.28 -4.09 8.06
CA ASP A 225 -5.06 -4.66 6.97
C ASP A 225 -6.02 -3.61 6.40
N ILE A 226 -6.15 -3.61 5.06
CA ILE A 226 -6.95 -2.64 4.32
C ILE A 226 -8.16 -3.31 3.70
N ILE A 227 -9.34 -2.79 4.00
CA ILE A 227 -10.60 -3.19 3.38
C ILE A 227 -10.99 -2.16 2.32
N PRO A 228 -10.86 -2.47 1.02
CA PRO A 228 -11.25 -1.56 -0.05
C PRO A 228 -12.75 -1.62 -0.33
N ILE A 229 -13.40 -0.46 -0.39
CA ILE A 229 -14.80 -0.33 -0.77
C ILE A 229 -14.89 0.56 -2.00
N ARG A 230 -15.21 -0.06 -3.12
CA ARG A 230 -15.15 0.58 -4.43
C ARG A 230 -16.28 1.57 -4.65
N GLY A 231 -15.95 2.71 -5.27
CA GLY A 231 -16.90 3.71 -5.71
C GLY A 231 -17.54 4.57 -4.61
N GLU A 232 -17.15 4.38 -3.35
CA GLU A 232 -17.68 5.10 -2.18
C GLU A 232 -16.83 6.32 -1.77
N GLY A 233 -15.73 6.58 -2.49
CA GLY A 233 -14.88 7.75 -2.27
C GLY A 233 -15.47 9.05 -2.78
N ASN A 234 -14.63 10.04 -3.04
CA ASN A 234 -15.06 11.33 -3.58
C ASN A 234 -15.57 11.19 -5.02
N SER A 235 -16.59 11.96 -5.37
CA SER A 235 -17.12 12.00 -6.74
C SER A 235 -16.06 12.47 -7.72
N GLY A 236 -16.01 11.84 -8.89
CA GLY A 236 -15.15 12.24 -9.99
C GLY A 236 -15.58 13.55 -10.64
N GLU A 237 -14.68 14.14 -11.40
CA GLU A 237 -14.90 15.37 -12.16
C GLU A 237 -15.23 15.07 -13.62
N ASN A 238 -15.98 15.98 -14.25
CA ASN A 238 -16.36 15.88 -15.67
C ASN A 238 -17.00 14.53 -16.07
N GLY A 239 -17.84 13.97 -15.19
CA GLY A 239 -18.47 12.68 -15.44
C GLY A 239 -17.58 11.47 -15.15
N GLY A 240 -16.39 11.66 -14.58
CA GLY A 240 -15.51 10.56 -14.16
C GLY A 240 -16.13 9.73 -13.02
N PRO A 241 -15.65 8.51 -12.80
CA PRO A 241 -16.11 7.63 -11.72
C PRO A 241 -15.71 8.18 -10.35
N SER A 242 -16.43 7.78 -9.31
CA SER A 242 -16.04 8.06 -7.93
C SER A 242 -14.74 7.33 -7.57
N GLY A 243 -14.02 7.86 -6.59
CA GLY A 243 -12.91 7.16 -5.94
C GLY A 243 -13.38 6.01 -5.05
N ASP A 244 -12.47 5.41 -4.33
CA ASP A 244 -12.70 4.29 -3.44
C ASP A 244 -12.49 4.72 -1.97
N VAL A 245 -13.06 3.96 -1.03
CA VAL A 245 -12.78 4.11 0.41
C VAL A 245 -11.88 2.95 0.83
N PHE A 246 -10.78 3.28 1.48
CA PHE A 246 -9.85 2.32 2.08
C PHE A 246 -9.97 2.41 3.60
N ILE A 247 -10.44 1.33 4.21
CA ILE A 247 -10.54 1.24 5.66
C ILE A 247 -9.32 0.51 6.18
N VAL A 248 -8.46 1.22 6.89
CA VAL A 248 -7.29 0.69 7.57
C VAL A 248 -7.71 0.26 8.97
N ILE A 249 -7.53 -1.01 9.25
CA ILE A 249 -7.90 -1.59 10.54
C ILE A 249 -6.78 -1.37 11.55
N GLU A 250 -7.13 -0.94 12.74
CA GLU A 250 -6.24 -0.84 13.89
C GLU A 250 -6.85 -1.67 15.04
N VAL A 251 -6.20 -2.81 15.36
CA VAL A 251 -6.67 -3.72 16.42
C VAL A 251 -6.07 -3.27 17.74
N GLU A 252 -6.92 -3.04 18.75
CA GLU A 252 -6.50 -2.72 20.10
C GLU A 252 -5.73 -3.90 20.72
N GLU A 253 -4.67 -3.59 21.45
CA GLU A 253 -3.91 -4.59 22.20
C GLU A 253 -4.76 -5.21 23.31
N HIS A 254 -4.59 -6.52 23.54
CA HIS A 254 -5.25 -7.22 24.64
C HIS A 254 -4.31 -7.28 25.85
N GLU A 255 -4.85 -7.15 27.07
CA GLU A 255 -4.06 -7.13 28.30
C GLU A 255 -3.26 -8.44 28.53
N ILE A 256 -3.81 -9.57 28.13
CA ILE A 256 -3.22 -10.89 28.38
C ILE A 256 -2.62 -11.47 27.09
N PHE A 257 -3.37 -11.45 25.99
CA PHE A 257 -3.00 -12.12 24.75
C PHE A 257 -2.15 -11.22 23.85
N LYS A 258 -0.99 -11.72 23.43
CA LYS A 258 -0.10 -11.09 22.46
C LYS A 258 -0.19 -11.86 21.15
N ARG A 259 -0.48 -11.17 20.05
CA ARG A 259 -0.61 -11.79 18.73
C ARG A 259 0.69 -11.69 17.93
N PHE A 260 1.14 -12.80 17.35
CA PHE A 260 2.22 -12.84 16.36
C PHE A 260 1.77 -13.64 15.14
N GLY A 261 1.43 -12.94 14.07
CA GLY A 261 0.80 -13.57 12.91
C GLY A 261 -0.56 -14.18 13.27
N ASN A 262 -0.69 -15.50 13.16
CA ASN A 262 -1.90 -16.23 13.56
C ASN A 262 -1.77 -16.92 14.92
N ASP A 263 -0.57 -16.92 15.50
CA ASP A 263 -0.34 -17.51 16.82
C ASP A 263 -0.59 -16.49 17.92
N ILE A 264 -1.07 -16.99 19.06
CA ILE A 264 -1.34 -16.19 20.25
C ILE A 264 -0.43 -16.65 21.37
N TYR A 265 0.16 -15.68 22.04
CA TYR A 265 1.09 -15.88 23.15
C TYR A 265 0.56 -15.21 24.41
N TYR A 266 0.76 -15.86 25.56
CA TYR A 266 0.54 -15.24 26.86
C TYR A 266 1.31 -15.98 27.98
N GLU A 267 1.42 -15.34 29.14
CA GLU A 267 2.02 -15.94 30.35
C GLU A 267 0.91 -16.53 31.22
N LEU A 268 1.02 -17.81 31.52
CA LEU A 268 0.07 -18.53 32.38
C LEU A 268 0.61 -18.60 33.79
N PRO A 269 0.02 -17.86 34.75
CA PRO A 269 0.41 -17.95 36.13
C PRO A 269 -0.11 -19.25 36.78
N ILE A 270 0.78 -20.08 37.30
CA ILE A 270 0.44 -21.28 38.09
C ILE A 270 1.09 -21.26 39.46
N SER A 271 0.53 -22.00 40.40
CA SER A 271 1.13 -22.15 41.72
C SER A 271 2.36 -23.06 41.66
N PHE A 272 3.28 -22.90 42.59
CA PHE A 272 4.43 -23.79 42.83
C PHE A 272 3.93 -25.24 42.99
N VAL A 273 2.85 -25.45 43.75
CA VAL A 273 2.28 -26.80 43.98
C VAL A 273 1.80 -27.43 42.66
N THR A 274 1.12 -26.66 41.82
CA THR A 274 0.69 -27.12 40.50
C THR A 274 1.86 -27.48 39.60
N ALA A 275 2.92 -26.66 39.60
CA ALA A 275 4.12 -26.94 38.83
C ALA A 275 4.84 -28.22 39.28
N THR A 276 4.92 -28.45 40.61
CA THR A 276 5.61 -29.60 41.18
C THR A 276 4.85 -30.90 41.02
N LEU A 277 3.56 -30.89 41.36
CA LEU A 277 2.75 -32.12 41.39
C LEU A 277 2.03 -32.43 40.08
N GLY A 278 1.99 -31.48 39.17
CA GLY A 278 1.11 -31.48 37.99
C GLY A 278 -0.35 -31.26 38.40
N ASN A 279 -1.16 -30.80 37.50
CA ASN A 279 -2.60 -30.69 37.69
C ASN A 279 -3.32 -30.41 36.39
N LYS A 280 -4.60 -30.74 36.31
CA LYS A 280 -5.50 -30.28 35.26
C LYS A 280 -6.02 -28.89 35.60
N ILE A 281 -5.79 -27.97 34.73
CA ILE A 281 -6.18 -26.56 34.91
C ILE A 281 -7.02 -26.06 33.73
N GLN A 282 -7.81 -25.03 33.96
CA GLN A 282 -8.55 -24.34 32.90
C GLN A 282 -7.69 -23.23 32.31
N VAL A 283 -7.30 -23.40 31.08
CA VAL A 283 -6.45 -22.48 30.34
C VAL A 283 -7.34 -21.54 29.51
N PRO A 284 -7.19 -20.21 29.61
CA PRO A 284 -7.96 -19.28 28.82
C PRO A 284 -7.58 -19.40 27.33
N THR A 285 -8.60 -19.41 26.46
CA THR A 285 -8.45 -19.39 25.01
C THR A 285 -9.19 -18.20 24.42
N LEU A 286 -9.06 -17.96 23.12
CA LEU A 286 -9.76 -16.85 22.44
C LEU A 286 -11.28 -16.97 22.49
N THR A 287 -11.81 -18.18 22.65
CA THR A 287 -13.26 -18.46 22.63
C THR A 287 -13.84 -18.90 23.97
N GLY A 288 -13.02 -18.99 25.01
CA GLY A 288 -13.43 -19.43 26.34
C GLY A 288 -12.31 -20.03 27.16
N THR A 289 -12.53 -21.20 27.77
CA THR A 289 -11.51 -21.94 28.52
C THR A 289 -11.40 -23.37 28.03
N LYS A 290 -10.22 -23.98 28.13
CA LYS A 290 -9.97 -25.37 27.78
C LYS A 290 -9.18 -26.05 28.88
N GLU A 291 -9.55 -27.29 29.20
CA GLU A 291 -8.80 -28.11 30.16
C GLU A 291 -7.44 -28.48 29.56
N PHE A 292 -6.38 -28.25 30.33
CA PHE A 292 -5.01 -28.62 29.99
C PHE A 292 -4.33 -29.25 31.19
N GLU A 293 -3.58 -30.32 30.96
CA GLU A 293 -2.86 -31.05 31.98
C GLU A 293 -1.41 -30.53 32.06
N ILE A 294 -1.07 -29.88 33.15
CA ILE A 294 0.30 -29.45 33.45
C ILE A 294 1.06 -30.67 33.99
N PRO A 295 2.16 -31.10 33.35
CA PRO A 295 2.98 -32.20 33.84
C PRO A 295 3.59 -31.90 35.21
N ALA A 296 3.80 -32.96 36.03
CA ALA A 296 4.56 -32.81 37.26
C ALA A 296 6.03 -32.44 36.95
N GLY A 297 6.61 -31.55 37.76
CA GLY A 297 7.98 -31.05 37.53
C GLY A 297 8.13 -29.98 36.49
N THR A 298 7.04 -29.35 36.03
CA THR A 298 7.04 -28.21 35.10
C THR A 298 7.89 -27.06 35.63
N GLN A 299 8.82 -26.58 34.83
CA GLN A 299 9.71 -25.48 35.18
C GLN A 299 9.14 -24.09 34.83
N ALA A 300 9.72 -23.04 35.44
CA ALA A 300 9.41 -21.68 35.04
C ALA A 300 9.82 -21.45 33.58
N ASP A 301 9.03 -20.64 32.85
CA ASP A 301 9.19 -20.30 31.44
C ASP A 301 9.10 -21.53 30.47
N GLU A 302 8.64 -22.68 30.99
CA GLU A 302 8.36 -23.80 30.14
C GLU A 302 7.16 -23.50 29.22
N ARG A 303 7.33 -23.84 27.96
CA ARG A 303 6.39 -23.47 26.89
C ARG A 303 5.48 -24.62 26.50
N PHE A 304 4.18 -24.35 26.53
CA PHE A 304 3.14 -25.27 26.09
C PHE A 304 2.37 -24.69 24.90
N LYS A 305 1.74 -25.59 24.16
CA LYS A 305 1.07 -25.26 22.91
C LYS A 305 -0.26 -25.98 22.76
N LEU A 306 -1.32 -25.22 22.51
CA LEU A 306 -2.62 -25.72 22.12
C LEU A 306 -2.80 -25.51 20.61
N LYS A 307 -2.76 -26.58 19.85
CA LYS A 307 -2.86 -26.54 18.38
C LYS A 307 -4.25 -26.09 17.94
N GLY A 308 -4.28 -25.14 16.99
CA GLY A 308 -5.52 -24.67 16.38
C GLY A 308 -6.39 -23.77 17.25
N GLU A 309 -5.88 -23.29 18.40
CA GLU A 309 -6.58 -22.38 19.32
C GLU A 309 -6.13 -20.90 19.17
N GLY A 310 -5.35 -20.60 18.14
CA GLY A 310 -4.94 -19.24 17.80
C GLY A 310 -5.93 -18.51 16.91
N MET A 311 -5.47 -17.44 16.24
CA MET A 311 -6.28 -16.64 15.34
C MET A 311 -6.58 -17.38 14.04
N ARG A 312 -7.76 -17.14 13.50
CA ARG A 312 -8.11 -17.58 12.15
C ARG A 312 -7.32 -16.80 11.12
N ASP A 313 -6.85 -17.46 10.09
CA ASP A 313 -6.29 -16.79 8.91
C ASP A 313 -7.41 -16.25 8.03
N VAL A 314 -7.33 -14.97 7.65
CA VAL A 314 -8.36 -14.28 6.84
C VAL A 314 -8.53 -14.92 5.46
N ARG A 315 -7.45 -15.46 4.88
CA ARG A 315 -7.40 -16.01 3.50
C ARG A 315 -7.66 -17.51 3.43
N SER A 316 -7.46 -18.20 4.54
CA SER A 316 -7.67 -19.64 4.63
C SER A 316 -8.53 -19.96 5.87
N ASN A 317 -9.08 -21.20 5.94
CA ASN A 317 -9.79 -21.64 7.14
C ASN A 317 -8.85 -22.25 8.19
N ARG A 318 -7.57 -21.93 8.16
CA ARG A 318 -6.59 -22.42 9.12
C ARG A 318 -6.58 -21.53 10.35
N TYR A 319 -6.32 -22.12 11.49
CA TYR A 319 -6.10 -21.44 12.75
C TYR A 319 -4.63 -21.55 13.12
N GLY A 320 -4.09 -20.51 13.72
CA GLY A 320 -2.82 -20.56 14.41
C GLY A 320 -2.90 -21.35 15.70
N ASP A 321 -1.85 -21.32 16.47
CA ASP A 321 -1.75 -22.02 17.74
C ASP A 321 -1.82 -21.04 18.91
N LEU A 322 -2.27 -21.52 20.05
CA LEU A 322 -2.19 -20.81 21.32
C LEU A 322 -0.98 -21.32 22.08
N ILE A 323 -0.06 -20.45 22.40
CA ILE A 323 1.21 -20.76 23.04
C ILE A 323 1.26 -20.01 24.36
N PHE A 324 1.59 -20.71 25.42
CA PHE A 324 1.75 -20.06 26.73
C PHE A 324 3.01 -20.52 27.44
N ASP A 325 3.65 -19.56 28.08
CA ASP A 325 4.81 -19.76 28.92
C ASP A 325 4.34 -19.79 30.38
N VAL A 326 4.73 -20.82 31.10
CA VAL A 326 4.35 -21.01 32.50
C VAL A 326 5.11 -20.02 33.37
N LYS A 327 4.40 -19.29 34.21
CA LYS A 327 4.98 -18.41 35.23
C LYS A 327 4.63 -18.91 36.62
N ILE A 328 5.63 -19.40 37.35
CA ILE A 328 5.41 -19.89 38.70
C ILE A 328 5.23 -18.72 39.64
N ILE A 329 4.09 -18.67 40.33
CA ILE A 329 3.80 -17.64 41.35
C ILE A 329 4.10 -18.16 42.71
N VAL A 330 4.99 -17.46 43.39
CA VAL A 330 5.29 -17.66 44.83
C VAL A 330 4.30 -16.85 45.67
N PRO A 331 3.56 -17.45 46.59
CA PRO A 331 2.58 -16.75 47.42
C PRO A 331 3.29 -15.75 48.35
N LYS A 332 2.84 -14.48 48.31
CA LYS A 332 3.39 -13.42 49.13
C LYS A 332 2.96 -13.51 50.61
N LYS A 333 1.84 -14.17 50.90
CA LYS A 333 1.29 -14.35 52.24
C LYS A 333 1.01 -15.79 52.48
N ILE A 334 1.57 -16.39 53.50
CA ILE A 334 1.38 -17.75 53.95
C ILE A 334 1.09 -17.79 55.45
N ASN A 335 0.26 -18.73 55.89
CA ASN A 335 -0.04 -18.96 57.30
C ASN A 335 1.06 -19.78 57.97
N GLU A 336 1.02 -19.93 59.32
CA GLU A 336 2.08 -20.63 60.06
C GLU A 336 2.12 -22.11 59.70
N HIS A 337 0.98 -22.76 59.47
CA HIS A 337 0.93 -24.16 59.06
C HIS A 337 1.56 -24.38 57.67
N GLN A 338 1.31 -23.46 56.73
CA GLN A 338 1.95 -23.55 55.40
C GLN A 338 3.49 -23.35 55.50
N LYS A 339 3.96 -22.48 56.40
CA LYS A 339 5.40 -22.31 56.66
C LYS A 339 6.03 -23.60 57.18
N GLU A 340 5.35 -24.26 58.11
CA GLU A 340 5.81 -25.53 58.68
C GLU A 340 5.91 -26.63 57.62
N LEU A 341 4.90 -26.74 56.75
CA LEU A 341 4.90 -27.71 55.64
C LEU A 341 6.03 -27.44 54.63
N LEU A 342 6.27 -26.16 54.30
CA LEU A 342 7.35 -25.80 53.38
C LEU A 342 8.72 -26.08 53.97
N ARG A 343 8.94 -25.85 55.30
CA ARG A 343 10.18 -26.23 55.97
C ARG A 343 10.42 -27.74 55.99
N LYS A 344 9.41 -28.51 56.30
CA LYS A 344 9.50 -29.98 56.19
C LYS A 344 9.86 -30.46 54.80
N PHE A 345 9.26 -29.84 53.79
CA PHE A 345 9.58 -30.16 52.39
C PHE A 345 11.05 -29.81 52.04
N GLU A 346 11.57 -28.68 52.57
CA GLU A 346 12.96 -28.25 52.38
C GLU A 346 13.92 -29.24 53.07
N ASP A 347 13.64 -29.61 54.33
CA ASP A 347 14.46 -30.53 55.09
C ASP A 347 14.54 -31.93 54.42
N GLU A 348 13.43 -32.45 53.84
CA GLU A 348 13.40 -33.72 53.12
C GLU A 348 14.10 -33.62 51.75
N SER A 349 14.15 -32.42 51.13
CA SER A 349 14.75 -32.20 49.82
C SER A 349 16.28 -31.99 49.84
N GLU A 350 16.87 -31.73 51.01
CA GLU A 350 18.34 -31.56 51.14
C GLU A 350 19.14 -32.82 50.76
N GLU A 351 18.52 -34.02 50.77
CA GLU A 351 19.18 -35.25 50.34
C GLU A 351 19.39 -35.32 48.81
N ASP A 352 18.59 -34.59 47.99
CA ASP A 352 18.68 -34.56 46.51
C ASP A 352 19.44 -33.38 45.90
N GLY A 353 19.96 -32.44 46.73
CA GLY A 353 20.56 -31.14 46.35
C GLY A 353 21.88 -31.21 45.58
N LYS A 354 22.05 -32.11 44.62
CA LYS A 354 23.21 -32.17 43.71
C LYS A 354 23.31 -31.02 42.73
N ASP A 355 22.18 -30.47 42.32
CA ASP A 355 22.17 -29.43 41.30
C ASP A 355 22.59 -28.04 41.81
N GLU A 356 22.23 -27.65 43.03
CA GLU A 356 22.64 -26.38 43.61
C GLU A 356 24.12 -26.37 43.99
N LYS A 357 24.66 -27.47 44.55
CA LYS A 357 26.10 -27.62 44.81
C LYS A 357 26.93 -27.54 43.52
N SER A 358 26.43 -28.12 42.42
CA SER A 358 27.10 -28.06 41.11
C SER A 358 27.19 -26.63 40.56
N PHE A 359 26.19 -25.78 40.79
CA PHE A 359 26.22 -24.38 40.34
C PHE A 359 27.26 -23.58 41.13
N PHE A 360 27.28 -23.67 42.46
CA PHE A 360 28.24 -22.98 43.32
C PHE A 360 29.67 -23.49 43.15
N GLU A 361 29.86 -24.76 42.84
CA GLU A 361 31.19 -25.32 42.52
C GLU A 361 31.68 -24.78 41.17
N LYS A 362 30.86 -24.74 40.13
CA LYS A 362 31.22 -24.13 38.84
C LYS A 362 31.50 -22.65 38.96
N LEU A 363 30.80 -21.94 39.84
CA LEU A 363 31.07 -20.52 40.08
C LEU A 363 32.39 -20.31 40.84
N LYS A 364 32.75 -21.18 41.75
CA LYS A 364 34.07 -21.15 42.46
C LYS A 364 35.22 -21.44 41.47
N ASP A 365 35.04 -22.39 40.55
CA ASP A 365 36.04 -22.73 39.55
C ASP A 365 36.26 -21.62 38.52
N PHE A 366 35.26 -20.77 38.32
CA PHE A 366 35.37 -19.62 37.43
C PHE A 366 36.15 -18.43 38.03
N PHE A 367 36.21 -18.36 39.38
CA PHE A 367 36.92 -17.29 40.10
C PHE A 367 38.29 -17.73 40.66
N ASN A 368 38.70 -18.98 40.49
CA ASN A 368 40.05 -19.48 40.78
C ASN A 368 40.82 -19.70 39.46
#